data_ea02ba3d0481089eac6470f821c3810d
#
_entry.id   ea02ba3d0481089eac6470f821c3810d
#
_cell.length_a   1.000
_cell.length_b   1.000
_cell.length_c   1.000
_cell.angle_alpha   90.00
_cell.angle_beta   90.00
_cell.angle_gamma   90.00
#
_symmetry.space_group_name_H-M   'P 1'
#
loop_
_entity.id
_entity.type
_entity.pdbx_description
1 polymer ?
#
loop_
_entity_poly.entity_id
_entity_poly.type
_entity_poly.pdbx_seq_one_letter_code
_entity_poly.pdbx_strand_id
1 'polypeptide(L)'
;MIKTLTTEKYYHSKVNNDVCQEAFKFINELNKNFTEQSWNCKIRTSFNITDNILNEKELHSLKINILSHLDNYMHLNQQFFHGYIVTSWANIYEKDFFQEKHTHEDSCSKHLSGIVYLTENNSNLNLYSKSNPSEETPIKPEFSDIIIFEDDRPHSVSVNTNEDLRISLAFNYLLASEWKGKKL
;
A
#
# COMPACT_ATOMS: atom_id res chain seq x y z
N MET A 1 -2.98 -4.79 -14.34
CA MET A 1 -3.76 -3.93 -15.29
C MET A 1 -3.79 -2.52 -14.73
N ILE A 2 -3.59 -1.49 -15.57
CA ILE A 2 -3.80 -0.09 -15.15
C ILE A 2 -5.27 0.25 -15.34
N LYS A 3 -5.89 0.79 -14.32
CA LYS A 3 -7.26 1.31 -14.35
C LYS A 3 -7.20 2.83 -14.28
N THR A 4 -8.07 3.51 -15.00
CA THR A 4 -8.12 4.97 -15.08
C THR A 4 -9.39 5.47 -14.39
N LEU A 5 -9.21 6.45 -13.54
CA LEU A 5 -10.25 7.25 -12.93
C LEU A 5 -10.26 8.60 -13.63
N THR A 6 -11.25 8.87 -14.47
CA THR A 6 -11.34 10.11 -15.25
C THR A 6 -10.03 10.57 -15.90
N THR A 7 -9.03 10.98 -15.12
CA THR A 7 -7.68 11.38 -15.58
C THR A 7 -6.54 10.76 -14.77
N GLU A 8 -6.82 10.10 -13.66
CA GLU A 8 -5.83 9.58 -12.73
C GLU A 8 -5.81 8.05 -12.75
N LYS A 9 -4.63 7.46 -12.65
CA LYS A 9 -4.42 6.02 -12.82
C LYS A 9 -4.06 5.36 -11.50
N TYR A 10 -4.40 4.09 -11.36
CA TYR A 10 -3.86 3.21 -10.35
C TYR A 10 -3.60 1.83 -10.96
N TYR A 11 -2.64 1.13 -10.40
CA TYR A 11 -2.33 -0.25 -10.78
C TYR A 11 -3.07 -1.20 -9.84
N HIS A 12 -3.66 -2.25 -10.40
CA HIS A 12 -4.34 -3.30 -9.65
C HIS A 12 -3.97 -4.66 -10.24
N SER A 13 -3.48 -5.55 -9.42
CA SER A 13 -3.03 -6.89 -9.79
C SER A 13 -3.12 -7.85 -8.60
N LYS A 14 -2.64 -9.07 -8.78
CA LYS A 14 -2.54 -10.10 -7.72
C LYS A 14 -1.08 -10.45 -7.46
N VAL A 15 -0.69 -10.50 -6.21
CA VAL A 15 0.54 -11.13 -5.73
C VAL A 15 0.33 -12.64 -5.70
N ASN A 16 1.39 -13.42 -5.70
CA ASN A 16 1.31 -14.88 -5.54
C ASN A 16 0.61 -15.23 -4.21
N ASN A 17 -0.39 -16.10 -4.26
CA ASN A 17 -1.22 -16.46 -3.11
C ASN A 17 -0.41 -17.11 -1.98
N ASP A 18 0.52 -18.00 -2.30
CA ASP A 18 1.33 -18.71 -1.29
C ASP A 18 2.22 -17.71 -0.53
N VAL A 19 2.81 -16.74 -1.26
CA VAL A 19 3.60 -15.66 -0.68
C VAL A 19 2.76 -14.78 0.25
N CYS A 20 1.52 -14.48 -0.13
CA CYS A 20 0.60 -13.73 0.72
C CYS A 20 0.18 -14.52 1.97
N GLN A 21 0.00 -15.85 1.86
CA GLN A 21 -0.32 -16.69 3.01
C GLN A 21 0.84 -16.78 4.01
N GLU A 22 2.08 -16.87 3.53
CA GLU A 22 3.28 -16.83 4.38
C GLU A 22 3.38 -15.49 5.12
N ALA A 23 3.23 -14.40 4.38
CA ALA A 23 3.23 -13.05 4.95
C ALA A 23 2.10 -12.84 5.98
N PHE A 24 0.91 -13.35 5.69
CA PHE A 24 -0.23 -13.31 6.63
C PHE A 24 0.12 -14.02 7.95
N LYS A 25 0.68 -15.24 7.90
CA LYS A 25 1.05 -15.99 9.11
C LYS A 25 2.02 -15.19 9.97
N PHE A 26 3.09 -14.68 9.36
CA PHE A 26 4.10 -13.90 10.05
C PHE A 26 3.52 -12.63 10.70
N ILE A 27 2.76 -11.83 9.94
CA ILE A 27 2.15 -10.59 10.45
C ILE A 27 1.12 -10.89 11.54
N ASN A 28 0.34 -11.96 11.39
CA ASN A 28 -0.65 -12.35 12.39
C ASN A 28 -0.01 -12.81 13.71
N GLU A 29 1.17 -13.42 13.68
CA GLU A 29 1.95 -13.74 14.89
C GLU A 29 2.48 -12.48 15.58
N LEU A 30 2.91 -11.46 14.81
CA LEU A 30 3.40 -10.19 15.34
C LEU A 30 2.28 -9.25 15.82
N ASN A 31 1.07 -9.45 15.38
CA ASN A 31 -0.11 -8.60 15.59
C ASN A 31 -0.30 -8.17 17.05
N LYS A 32 -0.04 -9.08 18.03
CA LYS A 32 -0.15 -8.78 19.46
C LYS A 32 0.75 -7.63 19.95
N ASN A 33 1.79 -7.30 19.19
CA ASN A 33 2.73 -6.24 19.52
C ASN A 33 2.35 -4.90 18.86
N PHE A 34 1.36 -4.90 17.95
CA PHE A 34 0.97 -3.69 17.24
C PHE A 34 0.13 -2.79 18.15
N THR A 35 0.34 -1.49 18.02
CA THR A 35 -0.32 -0.46 18.82
C THR A 35 -1.33 0.32 17.99
N GLU A 36 -2.34 0.85 18.66
CA GLU A 36 -3.24 1.83 18.04
C GLU A 36 -2.50 3.13 17.78
N GLN A 37 -2.85 3.78 16.68
CA GLN A 37 -2.33 5.09 16.35
C GLN A 37 -3.14 6.19 17.02
N SER A 38 -2.45 7.30 17.36
CA SER A 38 -3.07 8.53 17.87
C SER A 38 -3.68 9.41 16.77
N TRP A 39 -3.65 8.97 15.52
CA TRP A 39 -4.30 9.68 14.41
C TRP A 39 -5.83 9.66 14.59
N ASN A 40 -6.54 10.51 13.88
CA ASN A 40 -8.00 10.49 13.86
C ASN A 40 -8.53 9.28 13.05
N CYS A 41 -8.09 8.10 13.48
CA CYS A 41 -8.44 6.80 12.90
C CYS A 41 -8.47 5.73 13.99
N LYS A 42 -9.04 4.57 13.65
CA LYS A 42 -8.95 3.37 14.49
C LYS A 42 -8.23 2.30 13.70
N ILE A 43 -6.98 2.08 14.05
CA ILE A 43 -6.10 1.12 13.36
C ILE A 43 -5.01 0.65 14.33
N ARG A 44 -4.69 -0.64 14.31
CA ARG A 44 -3.44 -1.15 14.91
C ARG A 44 -2.41 -1.34 13.80
N THR A 45 -1.19 -0.93 14.05
CA THR A 45 -0.16 -0.91 13.00
C THR A 45 1.24 -1.16 13.56
N SER A 46 2.12 -1.64 12.69
CA SER A 46 3.55 -1.75 12.97
C SER A 46 4.33 -0.45 12.70
N PHE A 47 3.68 0.63 12.27
CA PHE A 47 4.33 1.86 11.80
C PHE A 47 5.31 2.46 12.82
N ASN A 48 5.00 2.40 14.12
CA ASN A 48 5.88 2.92 15.18
C ASN A 48 6.85 1.86 15.75
N ILE A 49 6.83 0.64 15.22
CA ILE A 49 7.65 -0.46 15.74
C ILE A 49 8.87 -0.69 14.83
N THR A 50 8.69 -0.52 13.54
CA THR A 50 9.74 -0.69 12.54
C THR A 50 9.52 0.26 11.37
N ASP A 51 10.59 0.86 10.89
CA ASP A 51 10.54 1.77 9.73
C ASP A 51 10.21 1.04 8.43
N ASN A 52 10.54 -0.25 8.33
CA ASN A 52 10.33 -1.03 7.12
C ASN A 52 10.20 -2.53 7.43
N ILE A 53 8.97 -2.98 7.64
CA ILE A 53 8.67 -4.38 7.97
C ILE A 53 9.06 -5.36 6.85
N LEU A 54 9.10 -4.90 5.59
CA LEU A 54 9.56 -5.72 4.45
C LEU A 54 11.06 -6.06 4.49
N ASN A 55 11.81 -5.55 5.46
CA ASN A 55 13.19 -5.98 5.69
C ASN A 55 13.29 -7.26 6.56
N GLU A 56 12.18 -7.71 7.15
CA GLU A 56 12.14 -8.98 7.85
C GLU A 56 12.34 -10.13 6.84
N LYS A 57 13.14 -11.13 7.23
CA LYS A 57 13.49 -12.24 6.34
C LYS A 57 12.27 -13.06 5.91
N GLU A 58 11.28 -13.16 6.78
CA GLU A 58 10.01 -13.86 6.55
C GLU A 58 9.17 -13.18 5.46
N LEU A 59 9.39 -11.89 5.20
CA LEU A 59 8.70 -11.11 4.16
C LEU A 59 9.53 -10.91 2.89
N HIS A 60 10.71 -11.55 2.78
CA HIS A 60 11.59 -11.38 1.62
C HIS A 60 10.92 -11.78 0.30
N SER A 61 10.20 -12.89 0.26
CA SER A 61 9.46 -13.34 -0.92
C SER A 61 8.37 -12.33 -1.32
N LEU A 62 7.66 -11.75 -0.34
CA LEU A 62 6.67 -10.72 -0.59
C LEU A 62 7.31 -9.44 -1.14
N LYS A 63 8.45 -9.02 -0.58
CA LYS A 63 9.21 -7.86 -1.06
C LYS A 63 9.62 -8.01 -2.53
N ILE A 64 10.13 -9.18 -2.94
CA ILE A 64 10.48 -9.46 -4.33
C ILE A 64 9.26 -9.39 -5.24
N ASN A 65 8.12 -9.95 -4.83
CA ASN A 65 6.87 -9.86 -5.59
C ASN A 65 6.42 -8.41 -5.74
N ILE A 66 6.44 -7.61 -4.68
CA ILE A 66 6.10 -6.18 -4.73
C ILE A 66 6.99 -5.43 -5.73
N LEU A 67 8.31 -5.65 -5.68
CA LEU A 67 9.27 -5.02 -6.59
C LEU A 67 8.97 -5.38 -8.05
N SER A 68 8.61 -6.64 -8.34
CA SER A 68 8.18 -7.05 -9.69
C SER A 68 6.92 -6.32 -10.16
N HIS A 69 5.95 -6.09 -9.26
CA HIS A 69 4.74 -5.31 -9.59
C HIS A 69 5.05 -3.82 -9.79
N LEU A 70 5.99 -3.25 -9.05
CA LEU A 70 6.48 -1.89 -9.25
C LEU A 70 7.16 -1.74 -10.62
N ASP A 71 8.00 -2.69 -11.01
CA ASP A 71 8.61 -2.71 -12.35
C ASP A 71 7.53 -2.78 -13.45
N ASN A 72 6.50 -3.62 -13.28
CA ASN A 72 5.37 -3.69 -14.20
C ASN A 72 4.58 -2.37 -14.27
N TYR A 73 4.35 -1.72 -13.12
CA TYR A 73 3.71 -0.39 -13.08
C TYR A 73 4.51 0.64 -13.88
N MET A 74 5.82 0.70 -13.66
CA MET A 74 6.73 1.61 -14.35
C MET A 74 6.73 1.36 -15.86
N HIS A 75 6.85 0.10 -16.26
CA HIS A 75 6.84 -0.30 -17.67
C HIS A 75 5.54 0.12 -18.37
N LEU A 76 4.38 -0.14 -17.76
CA LEU A 76 3.07 0.22 -18.29
C LEU A 76 2.86 1.74 -18.40
N ASN A 77 3.53 2.54 -17.56
CA ASN A 77 3.50 3.99 -17.61
C ASN A 77 4.64 4.59 -18.45
N GLN A 78 5.44 3.75 -19.13
CA GLN A 78 6.62 4.18 -19.90
C GLN A 78 7.62 5.01 -19.06
N GLN A 79 7.71 4.67 -17.78
CA GLN A 79 8.63 5.28 -16.83
C GLN A 79 9.79 4.31 -16.59
N PHE A 80 11.01 4.80 -16.69
CA PHE A 80 12.23 4.00 -16.50
C PHE A 80 13.02 4.56 -15.30
N PHE A 81 12.41 4.52 -14.13
CA PHE A 81 13.06 4.95 -12.91
C PHE A 81 13.47 3.74 -12.07
N HIS A 82 14.62 3.82 -11.47
CA HIS A 82 14.98 2.95 -10.37
C HIS A 82 14.54 3.58 -9.07
N GLY A 83 14.19 2.75 -8.10
CA GLY A 83 13.80 3.22 -6.79
C GLY A 83 13.94 2.14 -5.74
N TYR A 84 13.51 2.45 -4.55
CA TYR A 84 13.53 1.50 -3.43
C TYR A 84 12.36 1.77 -2.47
N ILE A 85 11.95 0.72 -1.76
CA ILE A 85 10.94 0.84 -0.70
C ILE A 85 11.59 1.52 0.49
N VAL A 86 11.14 2.73 0.80
CA VAL A 86 11.66 3.55 1.93
C VAL A 86 11.03 3.15 3.25
N THR A 87 9.73 2.93 3.26
CA THR A 87 8.96 2.54 4.44
C THR A 87 7.97 1.46 4.09
N SER A 88 7.66 0.60 5.04
CA SER A 88 6.55 -0.35 4.92
C SER A 88 6.05 -0.75 6.30
N TRP A 89 4.74 -0.96 6.42
CA TRP A 89 4.08 -1.30 7.67
C TRP A 89 2.85 -2.18 7.45
N ALA A 90 2.54 -3.01 8.43
CA ALA A 90 1.30 -3.77 8.46
C ALA A 90 0.21 -2.97 9.17
N ASN A 91 -1.01 -3.08 8.66
CA ASN A 91 -2.21 -2.47 9.20
C ASN A 91 -3.25 -3.54 9.53
N ILE A 92 -3.85 -3.43 10.70
CA ILE A 92 -4.89 -4.34 11.19
C ILE A 92 -6.14 -3.54 11.54
N TYR A 93 -7.22 -3.85 10.86
CA TYR A 93 -8.53 -3.26 11.09
C TYR A 93 -9.44 -4.31 11.72
N GLU A 94 -9.73 -4.12 12.99
CA GLU A 94 -10.78 -4.85 13.71
C GLU A 94 -12.15 -4.33 13.30
N LYS A 95 -13.22 -4.93 13.80
CA LYS A 95 -14.57 -4.39 13.60
C LYS A 95 -14.65 -2.95 14.07
N ASP A 96 -15.35 -2.12 13.33
CA ASP A 96 -15.52 -0.67 13.52
C ASP A 96 -14.23 0.16 13.34
N PHE A 97 -13.12 -0.47 12.91
CA PHE A 97 -11.88 0.24 12.57
C PHE A 97 -11.95 0.79 11.14
N PHE A 98 -11.29 1.93 10.95
CA PHE A 98 -11.22 2.67 9.68
C PHE A 98 -9.95 3.51 9.62
N GLN A 99 -9.68 4.08 8.46
CA GLN A 99 -8.66 5.13 8.31
C GLN A 99 -9.26 6.31 7.55
N GLU A 100 -9.09 7.50 8.13
CA GLU A 100 -9.57 8.75 7.53
C GLU A 100 -8.89 9.06 6.21
N LYS A 101 -9.43 10.03 5.49
CA LYS A 101 -8.86 10.53 4.24
C LYS A 101 -7.54 11.26 4.52
N HIS A 102 -6.47 10.81 3.89
CA HIS A 102 -5.12 11.35 4.04
C HIS A 102 -4.31 11.21 2.75
N THR A 103 -3.13 11.80 2.71
CA THR A 103 -2.08 11.65 1.69
C THR A 103 -0.76 11.32 2.37
N HIS A 104 0.23 10.86 1.61
CA HIS A 104 1.59 10.62 2.10
C HIS A 104 2.57 11.68 1.58
N GLU A 105 2.10 12.87 1.26
CA GLU A 105 2.92 13.93 0.70
C GLU A 105 4.15 14.20 1.57
N ASP A 106 5.32 13.87 1.02
CA ASP A 106 6.59 14.46 1.43
C ASP A 106 7.04 15.42 0.34
N SER A 107 7.23 16.68 0.70
CA SER A 107 7.28 17.84 -0.20
C SER A 107 8.46 17.84 -1.20
N CYS A 108 9.33 16.85 -1.18
CA CYS A 108 10.61 16.90 -1.89
C CYS A 108 10.87 15.78 -2.91
N SER A 109 10.07 14.73 -2.95
CA SER A 109 10.35 13.57 -3.80
C SER A 109 9.07 12.91 -4.32
N LYS A 110 9.15 12.33 -5.53
CA LYS A 110 8.06 11.53 -6.08
C LYS A 110 8.10 10.13 -5.48
N HIS A 111 7.02 9.77 -4.83
CA HIS A 111 6.83 8.43 -4.29
C HIS A 111 5.64 7.74 -4.95
N LEU A 112 5.61 6.44 -4.82
CA LEU A 112 4.42 5.63 -5.04
C LEU A 112 4.01 5.02 -3.71
N SER A 113 2.73 5.02 -3.44
CA SER A 113 2.14 4.25 -2.35
C SER A 113 1.57 2.96 -2.88
N GLY A 114 1.68 1.89 -2.11
CA GLY A 114 1.09 0.62 -2.46
C GLY A 114 0.58 -0.14 -1.25
N ILE A 115 -0.40 -1.00 -1.50
CA ILE A 115 -1.04 -1.83 -0.47
C ILE A 115 -1.18 -3.25 -1.00
N VAL A 116 -0.74 -4.23 -0.22
CA VAL A 116 -0.99 -5.67 -0.43
C VAL A 116 -2.01 -6.14 0.60
N TYR A 117 -3.04 -6.85 0.15
CA TYR A 117 -4.12 -7.35 1.01
C TYR A 117 -3.87 -8.81 1.39
N LEU A 118 -3.77 -9.07 2.68
CA LEU A 118 -3.44 -10.38 3.25
C LEU A 118 -4.66 -11.12 3.81
N THR A 119 -5.83 -10.49 3.75
CA THR A 119 -7.13 -11.10 4.08
C THR A 119 -8.18 -10.64 3.09
N GLU A 120 -9.23 -11.41 2.92
CA GLU A 120 -10.46 -10.91 2.31
C GLU A 120 -11.19 -9.98 3.26
N ASN A 121 -11.90 -9.01 2.71
CA ASN A 121 -12.56 -8.01 3.53
C ASN A 121 -13.73 -7.32 2.81
N ASN A 122 -14.66 -6.74 3.59
CA ASN A 122 -15.79 -5.97 3.08
C ASN A 122 -15.56 -4.45 3.08
N SER A 123 -14.48 -3.95 3.68
CA SER A 123 -14.17 -2.54 3.65
C SER A 123 -13.41 -2.15 2.38
N ASN A 124 -13.71 -0.96 1.86
CA ASN A 124 -13.10 -0.46 0.63
C ASN A 124 -11.82 0.33 0.92
N LEU A 125 -10.91 0.30 -0.05
CA LEU A 125 -9.96 1.39 -0.27
C LEU A 125 -10.66 2.42 -1.14
N ASN A 126 -10.81 3.64 -0.66
CA ASN A 126 -11.38 4.73 -1.42
C ASN A 126 -10.24 5.62 -1.94
N LEU A 127 -10.11 5.73 -3.25
CA LEU A 127 -9.20 6.66 -3.90
C LEU A 127 -9.98 7.89 -4.36
N TYR A 128 -9.48 9.08 -4.05
CA TYR A 128 -10.12 10.34 -4.42
C TYR A 128 -9.37 11.01 -5.56
N SER A 129 -10.09 11.75 -6.40
CA SER A 129 -9.47 12.57 -7.43
C SER A 129 -8.72 13.75 -6.79
N LYS A 130 -7.50 14.03 -7.27
CA LYS A 130 -6.73 15.22 -6.84
C LYS A 130 -7.38 16.51 -7.32
N SER A 131 -7.96 16.50 -8.52
CA SER A 131 -8.62 17.66 -9.12
C SER A 131 -10.04 17.89 -8.60
N ASN A 132 -10.72 16.85 -8.13
CA ASN A 132 -12.07 16.92 -7.57
C ASN A 132 -12.18 16.03 -6.32
N PRO A 133 -11.84 16.54 -5.12
CA PRO A 133 -11.86 15.75 -3.88
C PRO A 133 -13.21 15.14 -3.49
N SER A 134 -14.31 15.53 -4.14
CA SER A 134 -15.63 14.92 -3.97
C SER A 134 -15.83 13.66 -4.82
N GLU A 135 -14.96 13.44 -5.82
CA GLU A 135 -15.01 12.27 -6.67
C GLU A 135 -14.23 11.14 -6.02
N GLU A 136 -14.94 10.09 -5.66
CA GLU A 136 -14.44 8.92 -4.95
C GLU A 136 -14.57 7.69 -5.83
N THR A 137 -13.55 6.83 -5.79
CA THR A 137 -13.58 5.49 -6.37
C THR A 137 -13.39 4.47 -5.28
N PRO A 138 -14.45 3.80 -4.86
CA PRO A 138 -14.34 2.68 -3.95
C PRO A 138 -13.77 1.45 -4.68
N ILE A 139 -12.74 0.87 -4.10
CA ILE A 139 -12.14 -0.39 -4.55
C ILE A 139 -12.37 -1.40 -3.44
N LYS A 140 -13.09 -2.48 -3.74
CA LYS A 140 -13.22 -3.61 -2.81
C LYS A 140 -12.05 -4.56 -3.06
N PRO A 141 -11.05 -4.61 -2.18
CA PRO A 141 -9.91 -5.50 -2.37
C PRO A 141 -10.27 -6.94 -2.00
N GLU A 142 -9.64 -7.87 -2.69
CA GLU A 142 -9.66 -9.29 -2.38
C GLU A 142 -8.32 -9.74 -1.80
N PHE A 143 -8.28 -10.94 -1.24
CA PHE A 143 -7.03 -11.58 -0.83
C PHE A 143 -6.00 -11.57 -1.97
N SER A 144 -4.74 -11.27 -1.65
CA SER A 144 -3.60 -11.13 -2.55
C SER A 144 -3.63 -9.95 -3.52
N ASP A 145 -4.65 -9.08 -3.51
CA ASP A 145 -4.61 -7.87 -4.31
C ASP A 145 -3.40 -7.00 -3.94
N ILE A 146 -2.78 -6.42 -4.97
CA ILE A 146 -1.84 -5.32 -4.84
C ILE A 146 -2.38 -4.11 -5.60
N ILE A 147 -2.45 -2.98 -4.90
CA ILE A 147 -2.89 -1.70 -5.47
C ILE A 147 -1.75 -0.70 -5.30
N ILE A 148 -1.34 -0.03 -6.40
CA ILE A 148 -0.27 0.96 -6.42
C ILE A 148 -0.80 2.25 -7.04
N PHE A 149 -0.53 3.39 -6.41
CA PHE A 149 -0.95 4.73 -6.84
C PHE A 149 0.09 5.78 -6.42
N GLU A 150 -0.06 7.00 -6.92
CA GLU A 150 0.80 8.13 -6.54
C GLU A 150 0.55 8.50 -5.07
N ASP A 151 1.61 8.80 -4.31
CA ASP A 151 1.58 9.02 -2.85
C ASP A 151 0.79 10.26 -2.42
N ASP A 152 0.77 11.30 -3.27
CA ASP A 152 -0.01 12.52 -3.09
C ASP A 152 -1.51 12.32 -3.38
N ARG A 153 -1.92 11.09 -3.73
CA ARG A 153 -3.33 10.78 -3.97
C ARG A 153 -4.08 10.63 -2.67
N PRO A 154 -5.12 11.46 -2.42
CA PRO A 154 -5.93 11.29 -1.23
C PRO A 154 -6.63 9.94 -1.24
N HIS A 155 -6.58 9.24 -0.10
CA HIS A 155 -7.21 7.93 0.06
C HIS A 155 -7.69 7.71 1.50
N SER A 156 -8.62 6.79 1.65
CA SER A 156 -9.16 6.37 2.95
C SER A 156 -9.49 4.89 2.96
N VAL A 157 -9.71 4.35 4.15
CA VAL A 157 -10.21 3.00 4.34
C VAL A 157 -11.56 3.08 5.03
N SER A 158 -12.60 2.54 4.39
CA SER A 158 -13.94 2.50 4.99
C SER A 158 -13.98 1.60 6.22
N VAL A 159 -14.99 1.80 7.07
CA VAL A 159 -15.16 1.02 8.30
C VAL A 159 -15.20 -0.48 7.99
N ASN A 160 -14.43 -1.27 8.74
CA ASN A 160 -14.55 -2.72 8.72
C ASN A 160 -15.81 -3.12 9.50
N THR A 161 -16.82 -3.62 8.80
CA THR A 161 -18.09 -4.02 9.40
C THR A 161 -18.11 -5.49 9.80
N ASN A 162 -17.07 -6.26 9.51
CA ASN A 162 -16.96 -7.68 9.81
C ASN A 162 -16.32 -7.93 11.18
N GLU A 163 -16.61 -9.07 11.76
CA GLU A 163 -15.88 -9.59 12.93
C GLU A 163 -14.47 -10.06 12.57
N ASP A 164 -14.24 -10.41 11.30
CA ASP A 164 -12.93 -10.86 10.83
C ASP A 164 -11.96 -9.68 10.69
N LEU A 165 -10.69 -9.94 11.01
CA LEU A 165 -9.62 -8.96 10.87
C LEU A 165 -9.35 -8.68 9.40
N ARG A 166 -9.27 -7.40 9.04
CA ARG A 166 -8.65 -6.98 7.79
C ARG A 166 -7.16 -6.71 8.04
N ILE A 167 -6.31 -7.44 7.34
CA ILE A 167 -4.86 -7.29 7.42
C ILE A 167 -4.35 -6.88 6.05
N SER A 168 -3.60 -5.80 6.02
CA SER A 168 -2.91 -5.31 4.82
C SER A 168 -1.49 -4.87 5.15
N LEU A 169 -0.62 -4.88 4.14
CA LEU A 169 0.74 -4.35 4.21
C LEU A 169 0.84 -3.16 3.26
N ALA A 170 1.12 -1.99 3.81
CA ALA A 170 1.36 -0.77 3.06
C ALA A 170 2.85 -0.51 2.88
N PHE A 171 3.21 0.19 1.80
CA PHE A 171 4.58 0.59 1.53
C PHE A 171 4.65 1.89 0.74
N ASN A 172 5.74 2.63 0.92
CA ASN A 172 6.11 3.78 0.09
C ASN A 172 7.38 3.44 -0.69
N TYR A 173 7.35 3.73 -1.99
CA TYR A 173 8.45 3.51 -2.92
C TYR A 173 8.94 4.85 -3.46
N LEU A 174 10.20 5.18 -3.16
CA LEU A 174 10.85 6.39 -3.65
C LEU A 174 11.37 6.15 -5.07
N LEU A 175 10.96 7.01 -5.99
CA LEU A 175 11.51 7.06 -7.33
C LEU A 175 12.85 7.83 -7.26
N ALA A 176 13.95 7.13 -7.49
CA ALA A 176 15.24 7.81 -7.65
C ALA A 176 15.18 8.69 -8.89
N SER A 177 15.58 9.96 -8.76
CA SER A 177 15.71 10.85 -9.92
C SER A 177 16.64 10.22 -10.94
N GLU A 178 16.31 10.33 -12.24
CA GLU A 178 17.19 9.91 -13.33
C GLU A 178 18.64 10.31 -13.01
N TRP A 179 19.51 9.34 -12.92
CA TRP A 179 20.95 9.61 -12.96
C TRP A 179 21.26 10.15 -14.35
N LYS A 180 21.21 11.45 -14.52
CA LYS A 180 21.71 12.11 -15.73
C LYS A 180 23.22 11.96 -15.73
N GLY A 181 23.67 10.81 -16.24
CA GLY A 181 25.09 10.52 -16.40
C GLY A 181 25.75 11.73 -17.06
N LYS A 182 26.70 12.36 -16.37
CA LYS A 182 27.62 13.28 -17.04
C LYS A 182 28.29 12.45 -18.14
N LYS A 183 28.08 12.83 -19.38
CA LYS A 183 28.93 12.35 -20.47
C LYS A 183 30.37 12.69 -20.07
N LEU A 184 31.19 11.64 -19.86
CA LEU A 184 32.63 11.76 -19.75
C LEU A 184 33.19 12.23 -21.10
#